data_1028c20b3cb33f185095b5c390b6e57c
#
_entry.id   1028c20b3cb33f185095b5c390b6e57c
#
_cell.length_a   1.000
_cell.length_b   1.000
_cell.length_c   1.000
_cell.angle_alpha   90.00
_cell.angle_beta   90.00
_cell.angle_gamma   90.00
#
_symmetry.space_group_name_H-M   'P 1'
#
loop_
_entity.id
_entity.type
_entity.pdbx_description
1 polymer ?
#
loop_
_entity_poly.entity_id
_entity_poly.type
_entity_poly.pdbx_seq_one_letter_code
_entity_poly.pdbx_strand_id
1 'polypeptide(L)'
;MDLRCGWLLGWVLLPGLATAAGKCERLVVTGSPDAPPYLWQDPQNPKRLIGASADVLQQVAKDLGIKVDLLYAGKRSQALDEVRSGRMDMLADAPLTVNELENLDYIHPPLLENDYLVWTRKGSTLTYAEASDLKGHAGAVSEKSRMTQAFGTFAEQNLTLTRTANLTQALQKLLLGEVEYVLAGRYSGLAAAQTLGMTSDLLAFEQPIDRPGLFLAVSHNSACNDPWLRGQLAKKMTELPASGLTEAALQRNIERWKAQQQQPPQPVSAPKQ
;
A
#
# COMPACT_ATOMS: atom_id res chain seq x y z
N MET A 1 50.26 -69.49 -14.09
CA MET A 1 49.88 -68.55 -15.15
C MET A 1 48.51 -67.98 -14.78
N ASP A 2 48.45 -66.92 -14.00
CA ASP A 2 47.20 -66.31 -13.48
C ASP A 2 46.96 -64.99 -14.12
N LEU A 3 45.94 -64.88 -14.97
CA LEU A 3 45.46 -63.65 -15.56
C LEU A 3 44.49 -62.93 -14.56
N ARG A 4 44.92 -61.88 -13.96
CA ARG A 4 44.03 -60.99 -13.20
C ARG A 4 43.41 -59.95 -14.14
N CYS A 5 42.09 -60.09 -14.36
CA CYS A 5 41.29 -59.14 -15.10
C CYS A 5 40.80 -58.04 -14.14
N GLY A 6 41.37 -56.84 -14.29
CA GLY A 6 40.99 -55.63 -13.51
C GLY A 6 39.79 -54.94 -14.13
N TRP A 7 38.68 -54.88 -13.39
CA TRP A 7 37.48 -54.10 -13.77
C TRP A 7 37.70 -52.61 -13.35
N LEU A 8 37.83 -51.74 -14.35
CA LEU A 8 37.78 -50.28 -14.16
C LEU A 8 36.31 -49.88 -14.17
N LEU A 9 35.74 -49.55 -12.99
CA LEU A 9 34.46 -48.84 -12.88
C LEU A 9 34.67 -47.36 -13.26
N GLY A 10 34.26 -47.00 -14.46
CA GLY A 10 34.18 -45.61 -14.88
C GLY A 10 33.01 -44.91 -14.18
N TRP A 11 33.29 -43.95 -13.32
CA TRP A 11 32.28 -43.01 -12.77
C TRP A 11 31.87 -42.06 -13.88
N VAL A 12 30.66 -42.22 -14.39
CA VAL A 12 30.00 -41.26 -15.27
C VAL A 12 29.46 -40.14 -14.40
N LEU A 13 30.16 -39.00 -14.32
CA LEU A 13 29.67 -37.73 -13.80
C LEU A 13 28.60 -37.21 -14.76
N LEU A 14 27.32 -37.41 -14.44
CA LEU A 14 26.22 -36.70 -15.06
C LEU A 14 26.29 -35.25 -14.67
N PRO A 15 26.45 -34.29 -15.63
CA PRO A 15 26.30 -32.86 -15.33
C PRO A 15 24.86 -32.63 -14.91
N GLY A 16 24.64 -32.27 -13.66
CA GLY A 16 23.37 -31.79 -13.19
C GLY A 16 22.99 -30.57 -14.04
N LEU A 17 21.89 -30.67 -14.76
CA LEU A 17 21.27 -29.51 -15.42
C LEU A 17 20.83 -28.54 -14.29
N ALA A 18 21.70 -27.59 -13.96
CA ALA A 18 21.29 -26.40 -13.23
C ALA A 18 20.27 -25.70 -14.12
N THR A 19 18.99 -25.90 -13.88
CA THR A 19 17.94 -25.05 -14.43
C THR A 19 18.21 -23.66 -13.86
N ALA A 20 18.79 -22.79 -14.68
CA ALA A 20 18.79 -21.35 -14.38
C ALA A 20 17.33 -20.99 -14.12
N ALA A 21 17.02 -20.56 -12.89
CA ALA A 21 15.71 -20.02 -12.56
C ALA A 21 15.42 -18.93 -13.60
N GLY A 22 14.44 -19.19 -14.49
CA GLY A 22 14.09 -18.25 -15.54
C GLY A 22 13.68 -16.93 -14.88
N LYS A 23 13.98 -15.79 -15.54
CA LYS A 23 13.50 -14.49 -15.08
C LYS A 23 11.99 -14.57 -14.88
N CYS A 24 11.51 -14.00 -13.77
CA CYS A 24 10.08 -13.90 -13.53
C CYS A 24 9.42 -13.07 -14.65
N GLU A 25 8.54 -13.71 -15.42
CA GLU A 25 7.85 -13.08 -16.55
C GLU A 25 6.49 -12.50 -16.15
N ARG A 26 5.94 -12.94 -15.01
CA ARG A 26 4.62 -12.55 -14.53
C ARG A 26 4.60 -12.49 -13.00
N LEU A 27 4.04 -11.41 -12.47
CA LEU A 27 3.81 -11.20 -11.04
C LEU A 27 2.31 -11.18 -10.77
N VAL A 28 1.88 -11.94 -9.76
CA VAL A 28 0.54 -11.89 -9.19
C VAL A 28 0.59 -11.02 -7.94
N VAL A 29 -0.07 -9.87 -8.00
CA VAL A 29 0.07 -8.81 -7.02
C VAL A 29 -1.28 -8.50 -6.38
N THR A 30 -1.28 -8.11 -5.12
CA THR A 30 -2.46 -7.64 -4.40
C THR A 30 -2.13 -6.45 -3.50
N GLY A 31 -3.06 -6.04 -2.64
CA GLY A 31 -2.90 -4.95 -1.69
C GLY A 31 -4.20 -4.56 -1.01
N SER A 32 -4.28 -3.34 -0.51
CA SER A 32 -5.45 -2.82 0.20
C SER A 32 -6.61 -2.59 -0.77
N PRO A 33 -7.81 -3.12 -0.50
CA PRO A 33 -8.95 -2.95 -1.40
C PRO A 33 -9.77 -1.67 -1.15
N ASP A 34 -9.41 -0.88 -0.13
CA ASP A 34 -10.21 0.21 0.41
C ASP A 34 -9.39 1.49 0.72
N ALA A 35 -8.34 1.74 -0.05
CA ALA A 35 -7.44 2.88 0.13
C ALA A 35 -7.34 3.80 -1.10
N PRO A 36 -8.46 4.35 -1.63
CA PRO A 36 -8.39 5.30 -2.73
C PRO A 36 -7.66 6.59 -2.30
N PRO A 37 -6.95 7.26 -3.20
CA PRO A 37 -6.69 6.95 -4.61
C PRO A 37 -5.48 6.03 -4.82
N TYR A 38 -4.90 5.48 -3.76
CA TYR A 38 -3.68 4.68 -3.81
C TYR A 38 -3.96 3.30 -4.40
N LEU A 39 -4.89 2.55 -3.80
CA LEU A 39 -5.29 1.23 -4.25
C LEU A 39 -6.70 0.89 -3.75
N TRP A 40 -7.60 0.45 -4.63
CA TRP A 40 -8.93 0.01 -4.24
C TRP A 40 -9.52 -1.00 -5.22
N GLN A 41 -10.56 -1.70 -4.79
CA GLN A 41 -11.27 -2.66 -5.61
C GLN A 41 -11.99 -1.95 -6.77
N ASP A 42 -11.82 -2.45 -7.99
CA ASP A 42 -12.47 -1.90 -9.17
C ASP A 42 -13.99 -2.19 -9.15
N PRO A 43 -14.86 -1.17 -9.09
CA PRO A 43 -16.30 -1.39 -9.10
C PRO A 43 -16.82 -2.06 -10.39
N GLN A 44 -16.09 -1.91 -11.51
CA GLN A 44 -16.46 -2.49 -12.81
C GLN A 44 -15.93 -3.92 -12.98
N ASN A 45 -14.86 -4.26 -12.29
CA ASN A 45 -14.30 -5.61 -12.24
C ASN A 45 -13.85 -5.97 -10.82
N PRO A 46 -14.76 -6.52 -9.99
CA PRO A 46 -14.50 -6.80 -8.59
C PRO A 46 -13.36 -7.79 -8.30
N LYS A 47 -12.81 -8.45 -9.32
CA LYS A 47 -11.63 -9.31 -9.18
C LYS A 47 -10.30 -8.55 -9.26
N ARG A 48 -10.33 -7.26 -9.57
CA ARG A 48 -9.12 -6.43 -9.79
C ARG A 48 -9.01 -5.32 -8.75
N LEU A 49 -7.77 -4.89 -8.54
CA LEU A 49 -7.44 -3.65 -7.85
C LEU A 49 -7.00 -2.60 -8.87
N ILE A 50 -7.34 -1.36 -8.60
CA ILE A 50 -6.99 -0.17 -9.38
C ILE A 50 -6.48 0.92 -8.44
N GLY A 51 -5.79 1.92 -8.98
CA GLY A 51 -5.29 3.04 -8.18
C GLY A 51 -3.91 3.49 -8.63
N ALA A 52 -3.37 4.49 -7.95
CA ALA A 52 -2.07 5.06 -8.29
C ALA A 52 -0.94 4.02 -8.15
N SER A 53 -0.97 3.19 -7.10
CA SER A 53 -0.01 2.09 -6.93
C SER A 53 -0.08 1.08 -8.08
N ALA A 54 -1.31 0.78 -8.55
CA ALA A 54 -1.53 -0.10 -9.70
C ALA A 54 -0.92 0.46 -10.99
N ASP A 55 -1.23 1.74 -11.28
CA ASP A 55 -0.76 2.41 -12.51
C ASP A 55 0.77 2.50 -12.54
N VAL A 56 1.39 2.91 -11.43
CA VAL A 56 2.85 3.03 -11.33
C VAL A 56 3.51 1.67 -11.45
N LEU A 57 3.03 0.65 -10.71
CA LEU A 57 3.60 -0.70 -10.78
C LEU A 57 3.47 -1.31 -12.19
N GLN A 58 2.33 -1.13 -12.86
CA GLN A 58 2.12 -1.62 -14.23
C GLN A 58 3.11 -0.97 -15.22
N GLN A 59 3.36 0.33 -15.09
CA GLN A 59 4.35 1.01 -15.94
C GLN A 59 5.77 0.52 -15.65
N VAL A 60 6.16 0.41 -14.39
CA VAL A 60 7.47 -0.11 -13.97
C VAL A 60 7.69 -1.54 -14.48
N ALA A 61 6.70 -2.40 -14.30
CA ALA A 61 6.79 -3.79 -14.76
C ALA A 61 6.87 -3.89 -16.29
N LYS A 62 6.12 -3.05 -17.02
CA LYS A 62 6.19 -2.95 -18.48
C LYS A 62 7.60 -2.58 -18.95
N ASP A 63 8.25 -1.64 -18.28
CA ASP A 63 9.62 -1.23 -18.60
C ASP A 63 10.64 -2.37 -18.35
N LEU A 64 10.32 -3.28 -17.44
CA LEU A 64 11.14 -4.46 -17.15
C LEU A 64 10.78 -5.69 -18.00
N GLY A 65 9.74 -5.59 -18.83
CA GLY A 65 9.23 -6.71 -19.63
C GLY A 65 8.47 -7.75 -18.83
N ILE A 66 7.95 -7.38 -17.65
CA ILE A 66 7.23 -8.26 -16.72
C ILE A 66 5.72 -7.97 -16.81
N LYS A 67 4.89 -9.01 -16.88
CA LYS A 67 3.43 -8.88 -16.77
C LYS A 67 3.02 -8.78 -15.31
N VAL A 68 2.02 -7.95 -15.01
CA VAL A 68 1.46 -7.79 -13.66
C VAL A 68 -0.03 -8.03 -13.69
N ASP A 69 -0.51 -8.96 -12.87
CA ASP A 69 -1.92 -9.14 -12.56
C ASP A 69 -2.19 -8.61 -11.15
N LEU A 70 -2.89 -7.50 -11.08
CA LEU A 70 -3.28 -6.87 -9.82
C LEU A 70 -4.68 -7.36 -9.42
N LEU A 71 -4.74 -8.26 -8.45
CA LEU A 71 -5.94 -9.01 -8.10
C LEU A 71 -6.45 -8.65 -6.70
N TYR A 72 -7.77 -8.60 -6.58
CA TYR A 72 -8.43 -8.52 -5.28
C TYR A 72 -8.34 -9.86 -4.56
N ALA A 73 -7.78 -9.88 -3.36
CA ALA A 73 -7.58 -11.06 -2.53
C ALA A 73 -8.35 -10.99 -1.20
N GLY A 74 -9.47 -10.28 -1.18
CA GLY A 74 -10.25 -10.10 0.04
C GLY A 74 -9.83 -8.85 0.84
N LYS A 75 -10.17 -8.82 2.13
CA LYS A 75 -9.77 -7.75 3.04
C LYS A 75 -8.23 -7.72 3.16
N ARG A 76 -7.70 -6.58 3.64
CA ARG A 76 -6.25 -6.39 3.79
C ARG A 76 -5.53 -7.54 4.52
N SER A 77 -6.10 -8.10 5.60
CA SER A 77 -5.50 -9.23 6.30
C SER A 77 -5.41 -10.47 5.42
N GLN A 78 -6.45 -10.75 4.64
CA GLN A 78 -6.47 -11.86 3.70
C GLN A 78 -5.44 -11.67 2.57
N ALA A 79 -5.36 -10.46 2.01
CA ALA A 79 -4.35 -10.11 1.01
C ALA A 79 -2.93 -10.33 1.54
N LEU A 80 -2.67 -9.94 2.80
CA LEU A 80 -1.38 -10.16 3.46
C LEU A 80 -1.08 -11.67 3.63
N ASP A 81 -2.07 -12.48 4.04
CA ASP A 81 -1.91 -13.93 4.22
C ASP A 81 -1.65 -14.64 2.87
N GLU A 82 -2.29 -14.18 1.78
CA GLU A 82 -2.03 -14.68 0.43
C GLU A 82 -0.57 -14.42 0.00
N VAL A 83 -0.05 -13.24 0.31
CA VAL A 83 1.33 -12.88 -0.02
C VAL A 83 2.32 -13.61 0.91
N ARG A 84 2.10 -13.65 2.22
CA ARG A 84 2.95 -14.40 3.14
C ARG A 84 3.11 -15.88 2.75
N SER A 85 2.04 -16.48 2.27
CA SER A 85 2.06 -17.88 1.83
C SER A 85 2.71 -18.12 0.46
N GLY A 86 3.02 -17.06 -0.29
CA GLY A 86 3.55 -17.15 -1.65
C GLY A 86 2.50 -17.50 -2.72
N ARG A 87 1.21 -17.56 -2.38
CA ARG A 87 0.14 -17.70 -3.37
C ARG A 87 -0.02 -16.45 -4.24
N MET A 88 0.36 -15.31 -3.69
CA MET A 88 0.59 -14.07 -4.44
C MET A 88 2.02 -13.59 -4.20
N ASP A 89 2.63 -12.97 -5.21
CA ASP A 89 4.05 -12.65 -5.21
C ASP A 89 4.37 -11.40 -4.39
N MET A 90 3.44 -10.42 -4.35
CA MET A 90 3.78 -9.08 -3.86
C MET A 90 2.55 -8.30 -3.36
N LEU A 91 2.78 -7.42 -2.38
CA LEU A 91 1.89 -6.30 -2.06
C LEU A 91 2.33 -5.03 -2.80
N ALA A 92 1.37 -4.27 -3.34
CA ALA A 92 1.62 -3.02 -4.08
C ALA A 92 1.54 -1.75 -3.22
N ASP A 93 1.16 -1.85 -1.95
CA ASP A 93 0.93 -0.73 -1.04
C ASP A 93 1.25 -1.08 0.43
N ALA A 94 2.27 -1.91 0.64
CA ALA A 94 2.64 -2.37 1.97
C ALA A 94 3.18 -1.23 2.84
N PRO A 95 2.62 -0.97 4.03
CA PRO A 95 3.30 -0.17 5.04
C PRO A 95 4.46 -0.97 5.61
N LEU A 96 5.60 -0.34 5.81
CA LEU A 96 6.75 -1.00 6.44
C LEU A 96 6.46 -1.22 7.93
N THR A 97 6.53 -2.48 8.35
CA THR A 97 6.44 -2.86 9.77
C THR A 97 7.51 -3.90 10.08
N VAL A 98 8.07 -3.86 11.29
CA VAL A 98 9.14 -4.79 11.70
C VAL A 98 8.67 -6.24 11.62
N ASN A 99 7.43 -6.53 12.02
CA ASN A 99 6.89 -7.89 12.01
C ASN A 99 6.78 -8.49 10.60
N GLU A 100 6.55 -7.65 9.58
CA GLU A 100 6.44 -8.15 8.21
C GLU A 100 7.79 -8.38 7.54
N LEU A 101 8.90 -7.87 8.08
CA LEU A 101 10.24 -8.15 7.57
C LEU A 101 10.64 -9.63 7.69
N GLU A 102 9.94 -10.41 8.52
CA GLU A 102 10.14 -11.87 8.61
C GLU A 102 9.54 -12.62 7.41
N ASN A 103 8.66 -11.98 6.63
CA ASN A 103 7.91 -12.63 5.56
C ASN A 103 8.09 -11.95 4.21
N LEU A 104 8.49 -10.68 4.20
CA LEU A 104 8.47 -9.82 3.01
C LEU A 104 9.78 -9.05 2.83
N ASP A 105 10.28 -9.04 1.60
CA ASP A 105 11.36 -8.14 1.15
C ASP A 105 10.75 -6.82 0.67
N TYR A 106 11.00 -5.74 1.39
CA TYR A 106 10.55 -4.40 1.02
C TYR A 106 11.47 -3.74 0.00
N ILE A 107 10.90 -3.26 -1.10
CA ILE A 107 11.63 -2.56 -2.15
C ILE A 107 11.72 -1.08 -1.81
N HIS A 108 12.93 -0.56 -1.63
CA HIS A 108 13.21 0.84 -1.33
C HIS A 108 13.69 1.59 -2.57
N PRO A 109 13.40 2.92 -2.65
CA PRO A 109 12.48 3.71 -1.81
C PRO A 109 11.00 3.31 -1.97
N PRO A 110 10.06 3.89 -1.20
CA PRO A 110 8.62 3.58 -1.35
C PRO A 110 8.12 3.93 -2.75
N LEU A 111 7.10 3.20 -3.19
CA LEU A 111 6.38 3.46 -4.45
C LEU A 111 5.64 4.81 -4.40
N LEU A 112 5.01 5.09 -3.27
CA LEU A 112 4.24 6.30 -2.98
C LEU A 112 4.40 6.67 -1.50
N GLU A 113 4.09 7.90 -1.16
CA GLU A 113 3.96 8.36 0.23
C GLU A 113 2.51 8.71 0.54
N ASN A 114 2.09 8.48 1.77
CA ASN A 114 0.76 8.80 2.25
C ASN A 114 0.86 9.87 3.35
N ASP A 115 0.88 11.14 2.95
CA ASP A 115 0.92 12.26 3.88
C ASP A 115 -0.23 12.20 4.87
N TYR A 116 0.06 12.04 6.15
CA TYR A 116 -0.91 12.26 7.24
C TYR A 116 -0.93 13.73 7.63
N LEU A 117 -2.13 14.30 7.65
CA LEU A 117 -2.39 15.70 7.98
C LEU A 117 -3.18 15.81 9.27
N VAL A 118 -3.08 16.98 9.87
CA VAL A 118 -3.95 17.42 10.96
C VAL A 118 -5.19 18.09 10.36
N TRP A 119 -6.34 17.47 10.57
CA TRP A 119 -7.64 17.97 10.12
C TRP A 119 -8.37 18.66 11.26
N THR A 120 -8.91 19.84 11.02
CA THR A 120 -9.67 20.62 11.98
C THR A 120 -11.01 21.09 11.39
N ARG A 121 -11.89 21.59 12.25
CA ARG A 121 -13.05 22.35 11.77
C ARG A 121 -12.63 23.68 11.19
N LYS A 122 -13.30 24.15 10.17
CA LYS A 122 -13.17 25.50 9.68
C LYS A 122 -13.49 26.50 10.81
N GLY A 123 -12.62 27.45 11.04
CA GLY A 123 -12.75 28.42 12.13
C GLY A 123 -12.23 27.90 13.50
N SER A 124 -11.59 26.74 13.55
CA SER A 124 -10.85 26.30 14.74
C SER A 124 -9.73 27.28 15.08
N THR A 125 -9.49 27.48 16.38
CA THR A 125 -8.38 28.28 16.90
C THR A 125 -7.10 27.46 17.07
N LEU A 126 -7.15 26.15 16.80
CA LEU A 126 -5.96 25.29 16.85
C LEU A 126 -4.94 25.79 15.82
N THR A 127 -3.71 25.98 16.28
CA THR A 127 -2.55 26.26 15.44
C THR A 127 -1.68 25.01 15.37
N TYR A 128 -1.05 24.78 14.22
CA TYR A 128 -0.20 23.62 14.01
C TYR A 128 0.97 23.95 13.09
N ALA A 129 2.17 23.75 13.57
CA ALA A 129 3.42 23.79 12.81
C ALA A 129 4.25 22.51 13.01
N GLU A 130 4.18 21.89 14.20
CA GLU A 130 4.86 20.65 14.51
C GLU A 130 4.02 19.74 15.44
N ALA A 131 4.38 18.46 15.56
CA ALA A 131 3.62 17.47 16.31
C ALA A 131 3.44 17.82 17.79
N SER A 132 4.39 18.57 18.38
CA SER A 132 4.34 19.00 19.77
C SER A 132 3.21 20.01 20.05
N ASP A 133 2.74 20.74 19.04
CA ASP A 133 1.65 21.72 19.18
C ASP A 133 0.31 21.05 19.50
N LEU A 134 0.20 19.76 19.25
CA LEU A 134 -1.02 19.00 19.53
C LEU A 134 -1.09 18.47 20.97
N LYS A 135 -0.06 18.68 21.79
CA LYS A 135 -0.06 18.30 23.21
C LYS A 135 -1.13 19.07 23.97
N GLY A 136 -1.91 18.35 24.77
CA GLY A 136 -3.01 18.94 25.53
C GLY A 136 -4.31 19.16 24.77
N HIS A 137 -4.31 18.96 23.44
CA HIS A 137 -5.50 19.01 22.60
C HIS A 137 -6.11 17.61 22.43
N ALA A 138 -7.43 17.52 22.45
CA ALA A 138 -8.14 16.28 22.21
C ALA A 138 -8.20 15.97 20.72
N GLY A 139 -7.61 14.85 20.31
CA GLY A 139 -7.61 14.40 18.92
C GLY A 139 -8.34 13.08 18.72
N ALA A 140 -8.58 12.71 17.45
CA ALA A 140 -9.04 11.37 17.09
C ALA A 140 -8.26 10.80 15.91
N VAL A 141 -8.23 9.47 15.84
CA VAL A 141 -7.59 8.70 14.76
C VAL A 141 -8.36 7.41 14.51
N SER A 142 -8.45 6.97 13.26
CA SER A 142 -9.04 5.67 12.94
C SER A 142 -8.12 4.53 13.37
N GLU A 143 -8.68 3.44 13.91
CA GLU A 143 -7.95 2.19 14.16
C GLU A 143 -7.32 1.59 12.91
N LYS A 144 -7.86 1.92 11.74
CA LYS A 144 -7.33 1.52 10.43
C LYS A 144 -6.14 2.37 9.95
N SER A 145 -5.82 3.47 10.66
CA SER A 145 -4.67 4.33 10.31
C SER A 145 -3.36 3.56 10.41
N ARG A 146 -2.45 3.88 9.49
CA ARG A 146 -1.12 3.26 9.40
C ARG A 146 -0.07 4.37 9.37
N MET A 147 0.31 4.82 10.54
CA MET A 147 1.38 5.79 10.74
C MET A 147 2.72 5.07 10.86
N THR A 148 3.82 5.80 10.70
CA THR A 148 5.16 5.27 10.95
C THR A 148 5.29 4.84 12.42
N GLN A 149 6.17 3.87 12.69
CA GLN A 149 6.42 3.43 14.05
C GLN A 149 6.93 4.58 14.93
N ALA A 150 7.81 5.42 14.39
CA ALA A 150 8.36 6.56 15.13
C ALA A 150 7.26 7.54 15.55
N PHE A 151 6.35 7.91 14.64
CA PHE A 151 5.25 8.78 14.97
C PHE A 151 4.23 8.11 15.90
N GLY A 152 3.94 6.82 15.71
CA GLY A 152 3.06 6.05 16.60
C GLY A 152 3.53 6.08 18.05
N THR A 153 4.84 5.85 18.29
CA THR A 153 5.45 5.94 19.62
C THR A 153 5.33 7.35 20.22
N PHE A 154 5.63 8.37 19.40
CA PHE A 154 5.48 9.77 19.84
C PHE A 154 4.02 10.07 20.22
N ALA A 155 3.07 9.67 19.38
CA ALA A 155 1.65 9.93 19.62
C ALA A 155 1.12 9.25 20.89
N GLU A 156 1.51 8.00 21.14
CA GLU A 156 1.14 7.27 22.34
C GLU A 156 1.68 7.93 23.63
N GLN A 157 2.85 8.53 23.58
CA GLN A 157 3.47 9.15 24.73
C GLN A 157 3.04 10.61 24.97
N ASN A 158 2.60 11.33 23.93
CA ASN A 158 2.47 12.78 23.98
C ASN A 158 1.09 13.30 23.60
N LEU A 159 0.25 12.52 22.89
CA LEU A 159 -1.02 13.00 22.37
C LEU A 159 -2.21 12.29 23.03
N THR A 160 -3.31 13.05 23.19
CA THR A 160 -4.57 12.51 23.66
C THR A 160 -5.43 12.13 22.46
N LEU A 161 -5.36 10.87 22.01
CA LEU A 161 -6.04 10.38 20.81
C LEU A 161 -7.16 9.40 21.13
N THR A 162 -8.39 9.76 20.76
CA THR A 162 -9.53 8.83 20.73
C THR A 162 -9.42 7.95 19.48
N ARG A 163 -9.37 6.64 19.66
CA ARG A 163 -9.42 5.67 18.56
C ARG A 163 -10.87 5.43 18.12
N THR A 164 -11.12 5.45 16.84
CA THR A 164 -12.46 5.21 16.23
C THR A 164 -12.39 4.05 15.25
N ALA A 165 -13.48 3.31 15.08
CA ALA A 165 -13.52 2.15 14.18
C ALA A 165 -13.23 2.52 12.71
N ASN A 166 -13.51 3.76 12.30
CA ASN A 166 -13.25 4.27 10.96
C ASN A 166 -13.07 5.80 10.94
N LEU A 167 -12.56 6.32 9.82
CA LEU A 167 -12.29 7.75 9.66
C LEU A 167 -13.57 8.61 9.65
N THR A 168 -14.68 8.07 9.13
CA THR A 168 -15.97 8.76 9.13
C THR A 168 -16.40 9.12 10.56
N GLN A 169 -16.30 8.17 11.50
CA GLN A 169 -16.59 8.43 12.92
C GLN A 169 -15.63 9.45 13.53
N ALA A 170 -14.34 9.40 13.18
CA ALA A 170 -13.39 10.41 13.67
C ALA A 170 -13.77 11.82 13.20
N LEU A 171 -14.11 12.00 11.92
CA LEU A 171 -14.56 13.30 11.38
C LEU A 171 -15.90 13.75 11.95
N GLN A 172 -16.83 12.83 12.22
CA GLN A 172 -18.09 13.16 12.90
C GLN A 172 -17.82 13.73 14.31
N LYS A 173 -16.93 13.09 15.09
CA LYS A 173 -16.51 13.62 16.40
C LYS A 173 -15.89 15.01 16.30
N LEU A 174 -15.08 15.24 15.28
CA LEU A 174 -14.49 16.54 15.02
C LEU A 174 -15.58 17.62 14.76
N LEU A 175 -16.56 17.31 13.94
CA LEU A 175 -17.65 18.23 13.59
C LEU A 175 -18.57 18.53 14.77
N LEU A 176 -18.83 17.55 15.64
CA LEU A 176 -19.60 17.71 16.87
C LEU A 176 -18.82 18.47 17.96
N GLY A 177 -17.51 18.71 17.77
CA GLY A 177 -16.68 19.37 18.77
C GLY A 177 -16.24 18.49 19.93
N GLU A 178 -16.40 17.18 19.80
CA GLU A 178 -15.92 16.22 20.80
C GLU A 178 -14.38 16.08 20.79
N VAL A 179 -13.76 16.39 19.66
CA VAL A 179 -12.30 16.50 19.47
C VAL A 179 -11.95 17.77 18.72
N GLU A 180 -10.72 18.26 18.87
CA GLU A 180 -10.23 19.49 18.25
C GLU A 180 -9.57 19.20 16.89
N TYR A 181 -9.03 18.00 16.72
CA TYR A 181 -8.39 17.58 15.47
C TYR A 181 -8.56 16.08 15.19
N VAL A 182 -8.34 15.71 13.92
CA VAL A 182 -8.27 14.32 13.45
C VAL A 182 -6.98 14.11 12.68
N LEU A 183 -6.28 13.00 12.94
CA LEU A 183 -5.14 12.58 12.14
C LEU A 183 -5.62 11.64 11.03
N ALA A 184 -5.43 12.06 9.79
CA ALA A 184 -5.82 11.26 8.62
C ALA A 184 -4.92 11.53 7.43
N GLY A 185 -4.75 10.53 6.58
CA GLY A 185 -4.07 10.71 5.30
C GLY A 185 -4.76 11.79 4.45
N ARG A 186 -3.99 12.60 3.73
CA ARG A 186 -4.48 13.70 2.88
C ARG A 186 -5.69 13.29 2.04
N TYR A 187 -5.53 12.24 1.27
CA TYR A 187 -6.57 11.80 0.32
C TYR A 187 -7.70 11.02 0.98
N SER A 188 -7.40 10.17 1.98
CA SER A 188 -8.44 9.46 2.73
C SER A 188 -9.31 10.44 3.55
N GLY A 189 -8.70 11.48 4.12
CA GLY A 189 -9.42 12.56 4.78
C GLY A 189 -10.34 13.31 3.82
N LEU A 190 -9.82 13.70 2.67
CA LEU A 190 -10.62 14.36 1.62
C LEU A 190 -11.77 13.46 1.14
N ALA A 191 -11.49 12.17 0.91
CA ALA A 191 -12.48 11.20 0.48
C ALA A 191 -13.61 11.05 1.51
N ALA A 192 -13.27 10.90 2.78
CA ALA A 192 -14.26 10.78 3.85
C ALA A 192 -15.07 12.08 4.01
N ALA A 193 -14.43 13.24 3.93
CA ALA A 193 -15.12 14.54 3.98
C ALA A 193 -16.11 14.71 2.82
N GLN A 194 -15.75 14.30 1.61
CA GLN A 194 -16.64 14.32 0.44
C GLN A 194 -17.84 13.37 0.61
N THR A 195 -17.61 12.16 1.09
CA THR A 195 -18.69 11.19 1.35
C THR A 195 -19.68 11.71 2.38
N LEU A 196 -19.22 12.47 3.37
CA LEU A 196 -20.06 13.12 4.38
C LEU A 196 -20.72 14.43 3.89
N GLY A 197 -20.34 14.95 2.72
CA GLY A 197 -20.80 16.25 2.22
C GLY A 197 -20.26 17.45 3.03
N MET A 198 -19.13 17.29 3.74
CA MET A 198 -18.63 18.22 4.74
C MET A 198 -17.25 18.81 4.39
N THR A 199 -16.90 18.84 3.11
CA THR A 199 -15.62 19.41 2.66
C THR A 199 -15.48 20.89 2.95
N SER A 200 -16.58 21.63 3.00
CA SER A 200 -16.58 23.07 3.33
C SER A 200 -16.39 23.38 4.81
N ASP A 201 -16.63 22.39 5.69
CA ASP A 201 -16.63 22.55 7.14
C ASP A 201 -15.31 22.11 7.78
N LEU A 202 -14.44 21.49 6.99
CA LEU A 202 -13.16 20.96 7.40
C LEU A 202 -11.99 21.71 6.76
N LEU A 203 -10.88 21.77 7.49
CA LEU A 203 -9.61 22.31 7.04
C LEU A 203 -8.52 21.31 7.39
N ALA A 204 -7.59 21.07 6.47
CA ALA A 204 -6.37 20.32 6.74
C ALA A 204 -5.18 21.28 6.73
N PHE A 205 -4.28 21.15 7.69
CA PHE A 205 -2.98 21.82 7.64
C PHE A 205 -2.13 21.16 6.55
N GLU A 206 -1.46 21.99 5.73
CA GLU A 206 -0.69 21.50 4.59
C GLU A 206 0.57 20.72 4.99
N GLN A 207 1.16 21.05 6.14
CA GLN A 207 2.34 20.37 6.65
C GLN A 207 1.98 18.99 7.19
N PRO A 208 2.54 17.91 6.63
CA PRO A 208 2.30 16.56 7.15
C PRO A 208 2.88 16.38 8.54
N ILE A 209 2.12 15.68 9.40
CA ILE A 209 2.58 15.25 10.72
C ILE A 209 3.34 13.94 10.65
N ASP A 210 3.06 13.12 9.63
CA ASP A 210 3.71 11.83 9.37
C ASP A 210 3.64 11.49 7.88
N ARG A 211 4.62 10.72 7.37
CA ARG A 211 4.70 10.30 5.95
C ARG A 211 5.02 8.83 5.82
N PRO A 212 4.10 7.93 6.16
CA PRO A 212 4.32 6.52 5.93
C PRO A 212 4.46 6.22 4.44
N GLY A 213 5.53 5.51 4.09
CA GLY A 213 5.72 4.99 2.74
C GLY A 213 4.76 3.85 2.43
N LEU A 214 4.33 3.77 1.18
CA LEU A 214 3.63 2.63 0.59
C LEU A 214 4.63 1.90 -0.30
N PHE A 215 5.03 0.71 0.12
CA PHE A 215 6.12 -0.04 -0.51
C PHE A 215 5.60 -1.16 -1.41
N LEU A 216 6.39 -1.51 -2.41
CA LEU A 216 6.33 -2.83 -2.98
C LEU A 216 6.99 -3.80 -2.00
N ALA A 217 6.29 -4.87 -1.64
CA ALA A 217 6.82 -5.87 -0.72
C ALA A 217 6.63 -7.28 -1.30
N VAL A 218 7.76 -7.93 -1.61
CA VAL A 218 7.82 -9.25 -2.26
C VAL A 218 7.81 -10.34 -1.21
N SER A 219 6.98 -11.35 -1.38
CA SER A 219 6.94 -12.51 -0.49
C SER A 219 8.26 -13.28 -0.49
N HIS A 220 8.77 -13.65 0.69
CA HIS A 220 9.90 -14.59 0.80
C HIS A 220 9.57 -15.95 0.16
N ASN A 221 8.29 -16.34 0.11
CA ASN A 221 7.80 -17.59 -0.45
C ASN A 221 7.42 -17.50 -1.94
N SER A 222 7.57 -16.33 -2.58
CA SER A 222 7.31 -16.18 -4.01
C SER A 222 8.42 -16.83 -4.83
N ALA A 223 8.02 -17.59 -5.84
CA ALA A 223 8.95 -18.12 -6.85
C ALA A 223 9.64 -17.00 -7.67
N CYS A 224 9.04 -15.81 -7.71
CA CYS A 224 9.59 -14.62 -8.36
C CYS A 224 10.55 -13.82 -7.46
N ASN A 225 10.73 -14.19 -6.20
CA ASN A 225 11.59 -13.45 -5.28
C ASN A 225 13.06 -13.78 -5.52
N ASP A 226 13.68 -13.13 -6.47
CA ASP A 226 15.10 -13.25 -6.80
C ASP A 226 15.84 -11.89 -6.68
N PRO A 227 17.17 -11.91 -6.50
CA PRO A 227 17.97 -10.69 -6.34
C PRO A 227 17.91 -9.76 -7.56
N TRP A 228 17.78 -10.31 -8.77
CA TRP A 228 17.68 -9.49 -9.99
C TRP A 228 16.38 -8.68 -9.98
N LEU A 229 15.23 -9.32 -9.71
CA LEU A 229 13.93 -8.63 -9.66
C LEU A 229 13.95 -7.53 -8.61
N ARG A 230 14.38 -7.83 -7.37
CA ARG A 230 14.46 -6.82 -6.31
C ARG A 230 15.35 -5.65 -6.69
N GLY A 231 16.51 -5.93 -7.28
CA GLY A 231 17.44 -4.90 -7.75
C GLY A 231 16.85 -4.02 -8.85
N GLN A 232 16.15 -4.61 -9.83
CA GLN A 232 15.49 -3.85 -10.90
C GLN A 232 14.32 -3.01 -10.37
N LEU A 233 13.51 -3.55 -9.48
CA LEU A 233 12.44 -2.79 -8.84
C LEU A 233 13.01 -1.64 -8.00
N ALA A 234 14.03 -1.86 -7.17
CA ALA A 234 14.67 -0.81 -6.39
C ALA A 234 15.27 0.30 -7.26
N LYS A 235 15.91 -0.07 -8.38
CA LYS A 235 16.38 0.90 -9.37
C LYS A 235 15.24 1.75 -9.90
N LYS A 236 14.14 1.13 -10.32
CA LYS A 236 12.96 1.83 -10.82
C LYS A 236 12.33 2.74 -9.77
N MET A 237 12.19 2.28 -8.52
CA MET A 237 11.70 3.12 -7.42
C MET A 237 12.58 4.35 -7.19
N THR A 238 13.90 4.22 -7.34
CA THR A 238 14.84 5.36 -7.23
C THR A 238 14.69 6.36 -8.38
N GLU A 239 14.32 5.90 -9.58
CA GLU A 239 14.10 6.74 -10.77
C GLU A 239 12.74 7.46 -10.75
N LEU A 240 11.74 6.95 -10.02
CA LEU A 240 10.36 7.45 -10.02
C LEU A 240 10.21 8.94 -9.68
N PRO A 241 10.86 9.50 -8.65
CA PRO A 241 10.67 10.91 -8.29
C PRO A 241 11.00 11.88 -9.43
N ALA A 242 12.01 11.56 -10.23
CA ALA A 242 12.41 12.39 -11.36
C ALA A 242 11.50 12.23 -12.60
N SER A 243 10.70 11.17 -12.65
CA SER A 243 9.86 10.86 -13.82
C SER A 243 8.52 11.61 -13.83
N GLY A 244 8.05 12.11 -12.70
CA GLY A 244 6.69 12.68 -12.52
C GLY A 244 5.56 11.65 -12.61
N LEU A 245 5.89 10.36 -12.75
CA LEU A 245 4.91 9.29 -12.95
C LEU A 245 3.98 9.13 -11.73
N THR A 246 4.53 9.20 -10.52
CA THR A 246 3.79 9.07 -9.27
C THR A 246 2.75 10.16 -9.10
N GLU A 247 3.12 11.42 -9.33
CA GLU A 247 2.22 12.56 -9.26
C GLU A 247 1.11 12.46 -10.30
N ALA A 248 1.48 12.16 -11.55
CA ALA A 248 0.50 11.98 -12.63
C ALA A 248 -0.46 10.81 -12.35
N ALA A 249 0.01 9.72 -11.76
CA ALA A 249 -0.83 8.59 -11.37
C ALA A 249 -1.79 8.96 -10.24
N LEU A 250 -1.31 9.69 -9.21
CA LEU A 250 -2.14 10.17 -8.11
C LEU A 250 -3.27 11.08 -8.63
N GLN A 251 -2.95 12.08 -9.45
CA GLN A 251 -3.95 13.01 -10.00
C GLN A 251 -5.02 12.28 -10.82
N ARG A 252 -4.62 11.38 -11.73
CA ARG A 252 -5.59 10.59 -12.51
C ARG A 252 -6.51 9.76 -11.60
N ASN A 253 -5.97 9.15 -10.56
CA ASN A 253 -6.74 8.27 -9.71
C ASN A 253 -7.61 9.03 -8.68
N ILE A 254 -7.25 10.24 -8.29
CA ILE A 254 -8.12 11.16 -7.56
C ILE A 254 -9.36 11.47 -8.38
N GLU A 255 -9.18 11.90 -9.63
CA GLU A 255 -10.31 12.21 -10.51
C GLU A 255 -11.16 10.97 -10.84
N ARG A 256 -10.52 9.82 -11.07
CA ARG A 256 -11.21 8.54 -11.26
C ARG A 256 -12.09 8.17 -10.08
N TRP A 257 -11.54 8.29 -8.87
CA TRP A 257 -12.28 7.99 -7.65
C TRP A 257 -13.45 8.97 -7.45
N LYS A 258 -13.25 10.29 -7.64
CA LYS A 258 -14.32 11.29 -7.59
C LYS A 258 -15.46 10.96 -8.57
N ALA A 259 -15.12 10.64 -9.81
CA ALA A 259 -16.10 10.28 -10.82
C ALA A 259 -16.91 9.03 -10.42
N GLN A 260 -16.28 8.04 -9.80
CA GLN A 260 -16.96 6.85 -9.29
C GLN A 260 -17.94 7.16 -8.15
N GLN A 261 -17.63 8.13 -7.27
CA GLN A 261 -18.54 8.54 -6.19
C GLN A 261 -19.77 9.30 -6.70
N GLN A 262 -19.69 9.92 -7.88
CA GLN A 262 -20.80 10.64 -8.50
C GLN A 262 -21.75 9.73 -9.30
N GLN A 263 -21.34 8.48 -9.58
CA GLN A 263 -22.21 7.52 -10.27
C GLN A 263 -23.21 6.92 -9.28
N PRO A 264 -24.50 6.85 -9.62
CA PRO A 264 -25.48 6.17 -8.80
C PRO A 264 -25.06 4.69 -8.62
N PRO A 265 -25.39 4.07 -7.47
CA PRO A 265 -25.07 2.67 -7.22
C PRO A 265 -25.59 1.80 -8.37
N GLN A 266 -24.68 1.11 -9.06
CA GLN A 266 -25.12 0.15 -10.09
C GLN A 266 -25.83 -1.00 -9.38
N PRO A 267 -27.02 -1.43 -9.88
CA PRO A 267 -27.69 -2.58 -9.31
C PRO A 267 -26.75 -3.79 -9.42
N VAL A 268 -26.52 -4.44 -8.29
CA VAL A 268 -25.76 -5.69 -8.23
C VAL A 268 -26.45 -6.66 -9.17
N SER A 269 -25.81 -7.00 -10.29
CA SER A 269 -26.34 -8.03 -11.19
C SER A 269 -26.45 -9.33 -10.40
N ALA A 270 -27.67 -9.82 -10.24
CA ALA A 270 -27.93 -11.10 -9.59
C ALA A 270 -27.10 -12.20 -10.25
N PRO A 271 -26.54 -13.14 -9.48
CA PRO A 271 -25.78 -14.25 -10.05
C PRO A 271 -26.71 -15.01 -11.02
N LYS A 272 -26.28 -15.16 -12.26
CA LYS A 272 -26.94 -16.06 -13.22
C LYS A 272 -26.89 -17.46 -12.61
N GLN A 273 -28.08 -18.00 -12.32
CA GLN A 273 -28.28 -19.39 -11.90
C GLN A 273 -27.88 -20.35 -13.00
#